data_86c542729a4b5de00bab29c28dbe832c
#
_entry.id   86c542729a4b5de00bab29c28dbe832c
#
_cell.length_a   1.000
_cell.length_b   1.000
_cell.length_c   1.000
_cell.angle_alpha   90.00
_cell.angle_beta   90.00
_cell.angle_gamma   90.00
#
_symmetry.space_group_name_H-M   'P 1'
#
loop_
_entity.id
_entity.type
_entity.pdbx_description
1 polymer ?
#
loop_
_entity_poly.entity_id
_entity_poly.type
_entity_poly.pdbx_seq_one_letter_code
_entity_poly.pdbx_strand_id
1 'polypeptide(L)'
;MIGNRRQVEYPVAVVGRGDTLTAQLLRRLTGCSVEELTPCQAAMGGAAHYRAVVVENFETHDPRTLSPCAAARWALSARTDVTVAAVDDEEGRRFAASSPAVFSYSDGLPQADLAAEHVRLKDNTLVFDALTRDDLIRVRVALGDRPRLYDHLAALAGALAIGMPLEQAAARLALI
;
A
#
# COMPACT_ATOMS: atom_id res chain seq x y z
N MET A 1 -2.76 39.98 9.62
CA MET A 1 -2.53 38.68 10.29
C MET A 1 -2.89 37.59 9.33
N ILE A 2 -1.91 36.98 8.66
CA ILE A 2 -2.11 35.86 7.73
C ILE A 2 -2.10 34.60 8.59
N GLY A 3 -3.30 34.00 8.74
CA GLY A 3 -3.46 32.80 9.52
C GLY A 3 -2.64 31.67 8.92
N ASN A 4 -1.73 31.16 9.70
CA ASN A 4 -0.92 29.98 9.42
C ASN A 4 -1.86 28.77 9.32
N ARG A 5 -2.36 28.47 8.12
CA ARG A 5 -3.02 27.18 7.85
C ARG A 5 -1.94 26.13 8.08
N ARG A 6 -1.99 25.45 9.20
CA ARG A 6 -1.22 24.20 9.38
C ARG A 6 -1.61 23.33 8.20
N GLN A 7 -0.67 23.13 7.26
CA GLN A 7 -0.80 22.09 6.26
C GLN A 7 -1.03 20.80 7.02
N VAL A 8 -2.15 20.14 6.77
CA VAL A 8 -2.40 18.80 7.30
C VAL A 8 -1.43 17.91 6.54
N GLU A 9 -0.32 17.53 7.17
CA GLU A 9 0.58 16.52 6.64
C GLU A 9 -0.15 15.18 6.71
N TYR A 10 -0.48 14.63 5.56
CA TYR A 10 -0.91 13.26 5.48
C TYR A 10 0.34 12.38 5.46
N PRO A 11 0.58 11.55 6.47
CA PRO A 11 1.79 10.73 6.50
C PRO A 11 1.80 9.66 5.43
N VAL A 12 0.63 9.23 4.95
CA VAL A 12 0.46 8.19 3.94
C VAL A 12 -0.62 8.58 2.94
N ALA A 13 -0.38 8.30 1.66
CA ALA A 13 -1.42 8.33 0.63
C ALA A 13 -1.63 6.92 0.05
N VAL A 14 -2.85 6.62 -0.36
CA VAL A 14 -3.20 5.42 -1.13
C VAL A 14 -3.71 5.86 -2.49
N VAL A 15 -3.08 5.37 -3.55
CA VAL A 15 -3.49 5.61 -4.93
C VAL A 15 -4.23 4.40 -5.45
N GLY A 16 -5.52 4.56 -5.69
CA GLY A 16 -6.38 3.48 -6.13
C GLY A 16 -7.70 4.01 -6.70
N ARG A 17 -8.74 3.21 -6.62
CA ARG A 17 -10.07 3.56 -7.17
C ARG A 17 -10.89 4.51 -6.29
N GLY A 18 -10.40 4.88 -5.12
CA GLY A 18 -11.13 5.60 -4.07
C GLY A 18 -11.94 4.65 -3.17
N ASP A 19 -12.10 5.03 -1.91
CA ASP A 19 -12.77 4.24 -0.84
C ASP A 19 -12.29 2.78 -0.80
N THR A 20 -10.98 2.61 -0.71
CA THR A 20 -10.36 1.30 -0.82
C THR A 20 -10.23 0.63 0.54
N LEU A 21 -10.29 -0.70 0.55
CA LEU A 21 -10.03 -1.47 1.77
C LEU A 21 -8.62 -1.20 2.29
N THR A 22 -7.65 -1.05 1.42
CA THR A 22 -6.25 -0.71 1.76
C THR A 22 -6.17 0.54 2.63
N ALA A 23 -6.84 1.63 2.24
CA ALA A 23 -6.83 2.87 3.00
C ALA A 23 -7.53 2.74 4.35
N GLN A 24 -8.64 2.00 4.41
CA GLN A 24 -9.35 1.73 5.65
C GLN A 24 -8.47 0.92 6.62
N LEU A 25 -7.82 -0.14 6.13
CA LEU A 25 -6.90 -0.96 6.90
C LEU A 25 -5.70 -0.14 7.40
N LEU A 26 -5.09 0.68 6.54
CA LEU A 26 -3.97 1.54 6.93
C LEU A 26 -4.34 2.51 8.04
N ARG A 27 -5.50 3.16 7.96
CA ARG A 27 -5.99 4.04 9.04
C ARG A 27 -6.10 3.30 10.37
N ARG A 28 -6.66 2.09 10.34
CA ARG A 28 -6.81 1.25 11.55
C ARG A 28 -5.48 0.73 12.07
N LEU A 29 -4.57 0.31 11.19
CA LEU A 29 -3.26 -0.19 11.56
C LEU A 29 -2.41 0.91 12.20
N THR A 30 -2.32 2.06 11.56
CA THR A 30 -1.35 3.09 11.92
C THR A 30 -1.90 4.15 12.86
N GLY A 31 -3.21 4.34 12.88
CA GLY A 31 -3.87 5.47 13.55
C GLY A 31 -3.61 6.82 12.87
N CYS A 32 -2.95 6.82 11.72
CA CYS A 32 -2.62 8.02 10.96
C CYS A 32 -3.76 8.43 10.02
N SER A 33 -3.80 9.71 9.64
CA SER A 33 -4.61 10.15 8.51
C SER A 33 -4.04 9.57 7.22
N VAL A 34 -4.90 8.97 6.41
CA VAL A 34 -4.55 8.42 5.11
C VAL A 34 -5.37 9.14 4.05
N GLU A 35 -4.71 9.76 3.10
CA GLU A 35 -5.34 10.39 1.95
C GLU A 35 -5.56 9.36 0.85
N GLU A 36 -6.77 9.33 0.31
CA GLU A 36 -7.09 8.48 -0.84
C GLU A 36 -7.09 9.33 -2.11
N LEU A 37 -6.34 8.88 -3.09
CA LEU A 37 -6.17 9.58 -4.36
C LEU A 37 -6.54 8.66 -5.51
N THR A 38 -7.42 9.14 -6.38
CA THR A 38 -7.54 8.53 -7.70
C THR A 38 -6.27 8.84 -8.52
N PRO A 39 -5.94 8.03 -9.54
CA PRO A 39 -4.80 8.31 -10.40
C PRO A 39 -4.81 9.72 -11.02
N CYS A 40 -5.99 10.23 -11.37
CA CYS A 40 -6.13 11.59 -11.90
C CYS A 40 -5.84 12.67 -10.86
N GLN A 41 -6.33 12.52 -9.63
CA GLN A 41 -6.02 13.43 -8.52
C GLN A 41 -4.52 13.42 -8.20
N ALA A 42 -3.92 12.23 -8.21
CA ALA A 42 -2.50 12.06 -8.05
C ALA A 42 -1.70 12.79 -9.14
N ALA A 43 -2.15 12.75 -10.40
CA ALA A 43 -1.51 13.43 -11.53
C ALA A 43 -1.60 14.95 -11.45
N MET A 44 -2.74 15.48 -11.00
CA MET A 44 -2.94 16.93 -10.88
C MET A 44 -2.12 17.55 -9.76
N GLY A 45 -1.62 16.75 -8.85
CA GLY A 45 -0.65 17.11 -7.85
C GLY A 45 -1.10 18.14 -6.82
N GLY A 46 -1.11 17.77 -5.56
CA GLY A 46 -1.09 18.70 -4.44
C GLY A 46 0.35 19.08 -4.04
N ALA A 47 0.51 20.08 -3.20
CA ALA A 47 1.81 20.46 -2.63
C ALA A 47 2.20 19.60 -1.41
N ALA A 48 1.43 18.56 -1.09
CA ALA A 48 1.66 17.70 0.06
C ALA A 48 2.83 16.74 -0.18
N HIS A 49 3.67 16.56 0.84
CA HIS A 49 4.71 15.55 0.88
C HIS A 49 4.22 14.39 1.75
N TYR A 50 4.41 13.15 1.29
CA TYR A 50 3.99 11.94 1.98
C TYR A 50 5.21 11.16 2.50
N ARG A 51 5.10 10.56 3.67
CA ARG A 51 6.11 9.58 4.13
C ARG A 51 6.07 8.31 3.30
N ALA A 52 4.88 7.88 2.91
CA ALA A 52 4.69 6.74 2.02
C ALA A 52 3.51 6.97 1.09
N VAL A 53 3.64 6.50 -0.14
CA VAL A 53 2.54 6.37 -1.10
C VAL A 53 2.36 4.91 -1.44
N VAL A 54 1.21 4.37 -1.07
CA VAL A 54 0.84 2.99 -1.41
C VAL A 54 0.11 2.98 -2.74
N VAL A 55 0.62 2.21 -3.68
CA VAL A 55 0.00 2.03 -4.99
C VAL A 55 -0.66 0.66 -5.01
N GLU A 56 -1.98 0.65 -5.20
CA GLU A 56 -2.74 -0.60 -5.28
C GLU A 56 -2.39 -1.39 -6.53
N ASN A 57 -2.57 -2.72 -6.45
CA ASN A 57 -2.36 -3.61 -7.58
C ASN A 57 -3.37 -3.32 -8.71
N PHE A 58 -2.89 -3.33 -9.96
CA PHE A 58 -3.62 -2.90 -11.14
C PHE A 58 -3.98 -4.03 -12.11
N GLU A 59 -4.00 -5.27 -11.68
CA GLU A 59 -4.30 -6.45 -12.53
C GLU A 59 -5.58 -6.36 -13.38
N THR A 60 -6.41 -5.35 -13.19
CA THR A 60 -7.72 -5.24 -13.85
C THR A 60 -7.85 -4.03 -14.78
N HIS A 61 -6.76 -3.42 -15.24
CA HIS A 61 -6.85 -2.16 -15.99
C HIS A 61 -6.84 -2.34 -17.51
N ASP A 62 -7.76 -1.64 -18.17
CA ASP A 62 -7.75 -1.45 -19.63
C ASP A 62 -6.39 -0.84 -20.04
N PRO A 63 -5.62 -1.50 -20.94
CA PRO A 63 -4.34 -0.99 -21.42
C PRO A 63 -4.39 0.44 -21.95
N ARG A 64 -5.56 0.91 -22.39
CA ARG A 64 -5.78 2.27 -22.88
C ARG A 64 -5.77 3.35 -21.78
N THR A 65 -5.94 2.97 -20.54
CA THR A 65 -5.92 3.88 -19.37
C THR A 65 -4.61 3.90 -18.62
N LEU A 66 -3.64 3.06 -18.99
CA LEU A 66 -2.36 2.91 -18.30
C LEU A 66 -1.46 4.15 -18.39
N SER A 67 -1.45 4.84 -19.52
CA SER A 67 -0.52 5.97 -19.74
C SER A 67 -0.76 7.15 -18.79
N PRO A 68 -1.99 7.65 -18.57
CA PRO A 68 -2.25 8.69 -17.58
C PRO A 68 -1.96 8.23 -16.14
N CYS A 69 -2.28 6.96 -15.83
CA CYS A 69 -2.01 6.40 -14.51
C CYS A 69 -0.51 6.29 -14.23
N ALA A 70 0.30 5.88 -15.21
CA ALA A 70 1.75 5.83 -15.08
C ALA A 70 2.35 7.22 -14.83
N ALA A 71 1.91 8.23 -15.59
CA ALA A 71 2.36 9.62 -15.39
C ALA A 71 1.97 10.18 -14.02
N ALA A 72 0.77 9.83 -13.54
CA ALA A 72 0.29 10.21 -12.22
C ALA A 72 1.15 9.61 -11.10
N ARG A 73 1.52 8.35 -11.21
CA ARG A 73 2.41 7.66 -10.28
C ARG A 73 3.78 8.31 -10.23
N TRP A 74 4.33 8.67 -11.39
CA TRP A 74 5.59 9.39 -11.50
C TRP A 74 5.56 10.72 -10.73
N ALA A 75 4.52 11.50 -10.92
CA ALA A 75 4.36 12.79 -10.24
C ALA A 75 4.26 12.62 -8.71
N LEU A 76 3.68 11.51 -8.22
CA LEU A 76 3.60 11.21 -6.79
C LEU A 76 4.91 10.69 -6.22
N SER A 77 5.63 9.82 -6.93
CA SER A 77 6.91 9.29 -6.44
C SER A 77 7.93 10.40 -6.17
N ALA A 78 7.85 11.50 -6.91
CA ALA A 78 8.69 12.68 -6.68
C ALA A 78 8.36 13.45 -5.40
N ARG A 79 7.25 13.13 -4.71
CA ARG A 79 6.77 13.82 -3.50
C ARG A 79 6.58 12.90 -2.30
N THR A 80 7.18 11.74 -2.34
CA THR A 80 7.13 10.77 -1.26
C THR A 80 8.53 10.32 -0.83
N ASP A 81 8.69 10.01 0.46
CA ASP A 81 9.93 9.42 0.95
C ASP A 81 10.08 7.98 0.47
N VAL A 82 8.97 7.24 0.41
CA VAL A 82 8.95 5.85 -0.04
C VAL A 82 7.68 5.52 -0.82
N THR A 83 7.84 4.78 -1.90
CA THR A 83 6.73 4.21 -2.67
C THR A 83 6.53 2.76 -2.29
N VAL A 84 5.29 2.39 -2.00
CA VAL A 84 4.90 1.00 -1.69
C VAL A 84 4.18 0.43 -2.90
N ALA A 85 4.69 -0.66 -3.47
CA ALA A 85 4.18 -1.20 -4.72
C ALA A 85 4.21 -2.73 -4.76
N ALA A 86 3.15 -3.34 -5.34
CA ALA A 86 3.16 -4.75 -5.70
C ALA A 86 4.14 -4.99 -6.85
N VAL A 87 4.91 -6.07 -6.76
CA VAL A 87 5.90 -6.44 -7.79
C VAL A 87 5.57 -7.75 -8.50
N ASP A 88 4.37 -8.26 -8.35
CA ASP A 88 3.90 -9.48 -9.01
C ASP A 88 3.65 -9.24 -10.50
N ASP A 89 3.11 -8.10 -10.85
CA ASP A 89 2.85 -7.73 -12.24
C ASP A 89 3.98 -6.87 -12.85
N GLU A 90 3.96 -6.76 -14.18
CA GLU A 90 4.99 -6.03 -14.92
C GLU A 90 4.92 -4.52 -14.66
N GLU A 91 3.73 -3.96 -14.51
CA GLU A 91 3.55 -2.53 -14.25
C GLU A 91 4.04 -2.15 -12.87
N GLY A 92 3.74 -2.97 -11.86
CA GLY A 92 4.26 -2.80 -10.51
C GLY A 92 5.80 -2.84 -10.48
N ARG A 93 6.41 -3.78 -11.19
CA ARG A 93 7.88 -3.85 -11.32
C ARG A 93 8.47 -2.64 -12.03
N ARG A 94 7.86 -2.19 -13.14
CA ARG A 94 8.30 -0.98 -13.85
C ARG A 94 8.20 0.25 -12.97
N PHE A 95 7.11 0.36 -12.23
CA PHE A 95 6.90 1.47 -11.30
C PHE A 95 7.94 1.45 -10.17
N ALA A 96 8.17 0.28 -9.55
CA ALA A 96 9.19 0.10 -8.54
C ALA A 96 10.59 0.49 -9.07
N ALA A 97 10.95 0.03 -10.26
CA ALA A 97 12.25 0.34 -10.88
C ALA A 97 12.45 1.84 -11.18
N SER A 98 11.37 2.60 -11.32
CA SER A 98 11.43 4.05 -11.61
C SER A 98 11.36 4.93 -10.37
N SER A 99 11.04 4.38 -9.21
CA SER A 99 10.88 5.12 -7.96
C SER A 99 12.22 5.23 -7.23
N PRO A 100 12.55 6.38 -6.62
CA PRO A 100 13.85 6.59 -5.96
C PRO A 100 14.01 5.75 -4.68
N ALA A 101 12.91 5.44 -4.00
CA ALA A 101 12.88 4.54 -2.85
C ALA A 101 11.60 3.72 -2.90
N VAL A 102 11.72 2.41 -2.80
CA VAL A 102 10.61 1.45 -2.90
C VAL A 102 10.60 0.53 -1.70
N PHE A 103 9.40 0.27 -1.19
CA PHE A 103 9.09 -0.87 -0.35
C PHE A 103 8.16 -1.77 -1.17
N SER A 104 8.67 -2.91 -1.60
CA SER A 104 7.96 -3.83 -2.47
C SER A 104 7.15 -4.86 -1.69
N TYR A 105 5.98 -5.27 -2.22
CA TYR A 105 5.23 -6.39 -1.66
C TYR A 105 4.76 -7.34 -2.76
N SER A 106 4.53 -8.61 -2.39
CA SER A 106 4.20 -9.67 -3.33
C SER A 106 3.41 -10.81 -2.70
N ASP A 107 2.62 -11.50 -3.52
CA ASP A 107 2.05 -12.80 -3.21
C ASP A 107 2.98 -13.91 -3.79
N GLY A 108 3.95 -14.34 -2.98
CA GLY A 108 4.82 -15.48 -3.28
C GLY A 108 6.20 -15.18 -3.86
N LEU A 109 6.61 -13.91 -4.05
CA LEU A 109 7.99 -13.58 -4.45
C LEU A 109 8.83 -13.24 -3.20
N PRO A 110 9.68 -14.14 -2.72
CA PRO A 110 10.43 -13.94 -1.48
C PRO A 110 11.49 -12.84 -1.56
N GLN A 111 11.75 -12.30 -2.75
CA GLN A 111 12.66 -11.16 -2.95
C GLN A 111 12.00 -9.80 -2.67
N ALA A 112 10.68 -9.75 -2.54
CA ALA A 112 9.99 -8.54 -2.12
C ALA A 112 10.33 -8.18 -0.66
N ASP A 113 10.24 -6.89 -0.30
CA ASP A 113 10.46 -6.45 1.08
C ASP A 113 9.43 -7.03 2.04
N LEU A 114 8.21 -7.30 1.54
CA LEU A 114 7.18 -8.08 2.21
C LEU A 114 6.58 -9.10 1.24
N ALA A 115 6.69 -10.37 1.55
CA ALA A 115 6.05 -11.44 0.78
C ALA A 115 4.98 -12.17 1.61
N ALA A 116 3.90 -12.61 0.95
CA ALA A 116 2.98 -13.58 1.54
C ALA A 116 3.35 -14.97 1.08
N GLU A 117 3.46 -15.90 2.00
CA GLU A 117 3.66 -17.31 1.72
C GLU A 117 2.55 -18.17 2.37
N HIS A 118 2.37 -19.39 1.88
CA HIS A 118 1.40 -20.35 2.42
C HIS A 118 -0.02 -19.78 2.58
N VAL A 119 -0.45 -18.98 1.62
CA VAL A 119 -1.76 -18.33 1.63
C VAL A 119 -2.87 -19.38 1.61
N ARG A 120 -3.79 -19.29 2.56
CA ARG A 120 -4.94 -20.19 2.69
C ARG A 120 -6.19 -19.40 3.06
N LEU A 121 -7.28 -19.77 2.43
CA LEU A 121 -8.61 -19.29 2.78
C LEU A 121 -9.41 -20.45 3.37
N LYS A 122 -9.84 -20.33 4.61
CA LYS A 122 -10.66 -21.34 5.29
C LYS A 122 -11.66 -20.65 6.23
N ASP A 123 -12.92 -21.08 6.17
CA ASP A 123 -13.98 -20.62 7.06
C ASP A 123 -14.03 -19.08 7.19
N ASN A 124 -14.00 -18.38 6.07
CA ASN A 124 -13.96 -16.92 5.99
C ASN A 124 -12.76 -16.26 6.71
N THR A 125 -11.68 -17.02 6.87
CA THR A 125 -10.43 -16.53 7.45
C THR A 125 -9.31 -16.67 6.44
N LEU A 126 -8.65 -15.56 6.12
CA LEU A 126 -7.41 -15.53 5.36
C LEU A 126 -6.24 -15.77 6.31
N VAL A 127 -5.42 -16.75 5.99
CA VAL A 127 -4.20 -17.07 6.73
C VAL A 127 -3.03 -17.07 5.77
N PHE A 128 -1.99 -16.36 6.11
CA PHE A 128 -0.74 -16.33 5.35
C PHE A 128 0.45 -16.08 6.28
N ASP A 129 1.62 -16.49 5.83
CA ASP A 129 2.86 -16.18 6.49
C ASP A 129 3.43 -14.90 5.84
N ALA A 130 3.51 -13.82 6.60
CA ALA A 130 4.13 -12.56 6.18
C ALA A 130 5.64 -12.66 6.40
N LEU A 131 6.39 -12.62 5.32
CA LEU A 131 7.85 -12.75 5.30
C LEU A 131 8.46 -11.39 4.94
N THR A 132 9.38 -10.93 5.78
CA THR A 132 10.32 -9.85 5.47
C THR A 132 11.75 -10.39 5.50
N ARG A 133 12.74 -9.53 5.27
CA ARG A 133 14.14 -9.94 5.36
C ARG A 133 14.50 -10.55 6.72
N ASP A 134 13.93 -9.99 7.80
CA ASP A 134 14.34 -10.28 9.16
C ASP A 134 13.29 -11.08 9.96
N ASP A 135 12.03 -11.07 9.52
CA ASP A 135 10.90 -11.63 10.27
C ASP A 135 10.00 -12.53 9.41
N LEU A 136 9.41 -13.54 10.04
CA LEU A 136 8.33 -14.36 9.49
C LEU A 136 7.22 -14.47 10.53
N ILE A 137 6.05 -13.95 10.20
CA ILE A 137 4.91 -13.92 11.13
C ILE A 137 3.66 -14.44 10.45
N ARG A 138 2.96 -15.35 11.12
CA ARG A 138 1.67 -15.84 10.67
C ARG A 138 0.57 -14.83 10.95
N VAL A 139 -0.05 -14.36 9.88
CA VAL A 139 -1.17 -13.42 9.91
C VAL A 139 -2.48 -14.18 9.72
N ARG A 140 -3.50 -13.82 10.52
CA ARG A 140 -4.86 -14.33 10.39
C ARG A 140 -5.81 -13.15 10.37
N VAL A 141 -6.66 -13.08 9.35
CA VAL A 141 -7.61 -11.98 9.17
C VAL A 141 -8.98 -12.57 8.93
N ALA A 142 -9.96 -12.14 9.71
CA ALA A 142 -11.35 -12.43 9.41
C ALA A 142 -11.73 -11.65 8.14
N LEU A 143 -12.22 -12.35 7.13
CA LEU A 143 -12.69 -11.71 5.91
C LEU A 143 -14.19 -11.47 6.02
N GLY A 144 -14.62 -10.29 5.60
CA GLY A 144 -16.01 -10.09 5.23
C GLY A 144 -16.35 -10.85 3.93
N ASP A 145 -17.20 -10.31 3.12
CA ASP A 145 -17.72 -10.99 1.92
C ASP A 145 -16.70 -11.24 0.77
N ARG A 146 -15.45 -10.75 0.87
CA ARG A 146 -14.46 -10.88 -0.22
C ARG A 146 -13.03 -11.04 0.30
N PRO A 147 -12.34 -12.13 -0.09
CA PRO A 147 -10.91 -12.26 0.16
C PRO A 147 -10.14 -11.24 -0.69
N ARG A 148 -9.35 -10.40 -0.03
CA ARG A 148 -8.53 -9.38 -0.69
C ARG A 148 -7.12 -9.40 -0.11
N LEU A 149 -6.36 -10.44 -0.46
CA LEU A 149 -4.98 -10.60 0.01
C LEU A 149 -4.14 -9.36 -0.27
N TYR A 150 -4.23 -8.80 -1.49
CA TYR A 150 -3.45 -7.64 -1.89
C TYR A 150 -3.78 -6.37 -1.09
N ASP A 151 -5.03 -6.16 -0.71
CA ASP A 151 -5.39 -5.02 0.15
C ASP A 151 -4.72 -5.14 1.53
N HIS A 152 -4.69 -6.36 2.08
CA HIS A 152 -4.03 -6.62 3.37
C HIS A 152 -2.51 -6.50 3.27
N LEU A 153 -1.91 -7.02 2.20
CA LEU A 153 -0.47 -6.89 1.94
C LEU A 153 -0.07 -5.44 1.71
N ALA A 154 -0.84 -4.69 0.91
CA ALA A 154 -0.60 -3.27 0.67
C ALA A 154 -0.68 -2.46 1.97
N ALA A 155 -1.67 -2.75 2.83
CA ALA A 155 -1.81 -2.09 4.12
C ALA A 155 -0.67 -2.44 5.08
N LEU A 156 -0.27 -3.72 5.17
CA LEU A 156 0.91 -4.13 5.93
C LEU A 156 2.17 -3.45 5.43
N ALA A 157 2.44 -3.53 4.12
CA ALA A 157 3.60 -2.91 3.50
C ALA A 157 3.64 -1.39 3.75
N GLY A 158 2.51 -0.71 3.64
CA GLY A 158 2.39 0.71 3.96
C GLY A 158 2.71 1.02 5.42
N ALA A 159 2.25 0.19 6.36
CA ALA A 159 2.56 0.34 7.78
C ALA A 159 4.05 0.12 8.07
N LEU A 160 4.66 -0.90 7.45
CA LEU A 160 6.09 -1.17 7.59
C LEU A 160 6.94 -0.05 6.98
N ALA A 161 6.55 0.46 5.82
CA ALA A 161 7.25 1.54 5.12
C ALA A 161 7.34 2.84 5.95
N ILE A 162 6.39 3.08 6.83
CA ILE A 162 6.45 4.21 7.78
C ILE A 162 7.11 3.87 9.11
N GLY A 163 7.69 2.67 9.24
CA GLY A 163 8.49 2.26 10.39
C GLY A 163 7.75 1.47 11.48
N MET A 164 6.55 0.96 11.19
CA MET A 164 5.86 0.05 12.12
C MET A 164 6.51 -1.34 12.06
N PRO A 165 6.86 -1.98 13.20
CA PRO A 165 7.35 -3.35 13.20
C PRO A 165 6.30 -4.34 12.67
N LEU A 166 6.76 -5.40 11.97
CA LEU A 166 5.86 -6.41 11.38
C LEU A 166 4.98 -7.09 12.45
N GLU A 167 5.54 -7.43 13.60
CA GLU A 167 4.80 -8.03 14.70
C GLU A 167 3.63 -7.15 15.15
N GLN A 168 3.88 -5.86 15.32
CA GLN A 168 2.84 -4.91 15.71
C GLN A 168 1.77 -4.74 14.64
N ALA A 169 2.17 -4.63 13.38
CA ALA A 169 1.26 -4.49 12.26
C ALA A 169 0.38 -5.74 12.10
N ALA A 170 0.97 -6.93 12.16
CA ALA A 170 0.27 -8.21 12.08
C ALA A 170 -0.73 -8.40 13.24
N ALA A 171 -0.32 -8.09 14.47
CA ALA A 171 -1.18 -8.17 15.65
C ALA A 171 -2.38 -7.23 15.54
N ARG A 172 -2.19 -6.00 15.08
CA ARG A 172 -3.29 -5.04 14.85
C ARG A 172 -4.21 -5.48 13.72
N LEU A 173 -3.66 -6.01 12.63
CA LEU A 173 -4.44 -6.47 11.49
C LEU A 173 -5.38 -7.63 11.88
N ALA A 174 -4.94 -8.51 12.78
CA ALA A 174 -5.74 -9.62 13.28
C ALA A 174 -6.94 -9.18 14.15
N LEU A 175 -6.98 -7.92 14.61
CA LEU A 175 -8.06 -7.36 15.42
C LEU A 175 -9.09 -6.57 14.60
N ILE A 176 -8.86 -6.40 13.30
CA ILE A 176 -9.73 -5.65 12.40
C ILE A 176 -10.74 -6.57 11.71
#